data_1120480da3dc1a53c468dfe9f2b7ddbc
#
_entry.id   1120480da3dc1a53c468dfe9f2b7ddbc
#
_cell.length_a   1.000
_cell.length_b   1.000
_cell.length_c   1.000
_cell.angle_alpha   90.00
_cell.angle_beta   90.00
_cell.angle_gamma   90.00
#
_symmetry.space_group_name_H-M   'P 1'
#
loop_
_entity.id
_entity.type
_entity.pdbx_description
1 polymer ?
#
loop_
_entity_poly.entity_id
_entity_poly.type
_entity_poly.pdbx_seq_one_letter_code
_entity_poly.pdbx_strand_id
1 'polypeptide(L)'
;MASFSIALSGLTAASSDLDVTANNVANADTVGYKESRAEFADVFAAGAVNLNTSAIGEGVRLAATAQQFTQGNISTSGSNLDLAISGDGFFTLQDPSNGIVYTRNGQFSEDKNGNVVTATGQALQVYPPTANGGFNTG
;
A
#
# COMPACT_ATOMS: atom_id res chain seq x y z
N MET A 1 5.57 -6.90 -38.27
CA MET A 1 4.64 -7.19 -37.14
C MET A 1 5.24 -6.85 -35.78
N ALA A 2 6.56 -6.98 -35.60
CA ALA A 2 7.24 -6.64 -34.32
C ALA A 2 7.00 -5.19 -33.86
N SER A 3 7.06 -4.20 -34.75
CA SER A 3 6.84 -2.78 -34.37
C SER A 3 5.42 -2.48 -33.86
N PHE A 4 4.41 -3.22 -34.33
CA PHE A 4 3.05 -3.07 -33.81
C PHE A 4 2.90 -3.63 -32.38
N SER A 5 3.54 -4.77 -32.10
CA SER A 5 3.53 -5.36 -30.76
C SER A 5 4.26 -4.48 -29.74
N ILE A 6 5.35 -3.82 -30.16
CA ILE A 6 6.08 -2.84 -29.31
C ILE A 6 5.18 -1.64 -29.00
N ALA A 7 4.52 -1.07 -30.01
CA ALA A 7 3.61 0.05 -29.81
C ALA A 7 2.42 -0.34 -28.89
N LEU A 8 1.87 -1.55 -29.07
CA LEU A 8 0.80 -2.08 -28.23
C LEU A 8 1.26 -2.28 -26.78
N SER A 9 2.49 -2.78 -26.57
CA SER A 9 3.04 -2.91 -25.21
C SER A 9 3.16 -1.57 -24.51
N GLY A 10 3.59 -0.53 -25.23
CA GLY A 10 3.64 0.84 -24.69
C GLY A 10 2.25 1.37 -24.32
N LEU A 11 1.24 1.13 -25.16
CA LEU A 11 -0.14 1.53 -24.86
C LEU A 11 -0.69 0.78 -23.65
N THR A 12 -0.43 -0.51 -23.53
CA THR A 12 -0.85 -1.33 -22.39
C THR A 12 -0.16 -0.85 -21.09
N ALA A 13 1.13 -0.51 -21.17
CA ALA A 13 1.85 0.05 -20.03
C ALA A 13 1.27 1.39 -19.60
N ALA A 14 0.96 2.29 -20.52
CA ALA A 14 0.33 3.56 -20.23
C ALA A 14 -1.07 3.39 -19.60
N SER A 15 -1.85 2.40 -20.07
CA SER A 15 -3.15 2.07 -19.46
C SER A 15 -2.97 1.58 -18.03
N SER A 16 -1.98 0.72 -17.76
CA SER A 16 -1.70 0.24 -16.40
C SER A 16 -1.27 1.37 -15.46
N ASP A 17 -0.50 2.34 -15.94
CA ASP A 17 -0.10 3.52 -15.16
C ASP A 17 -1.32 4.41 -14.83
N LEU A 18 -2.21 4.58 -15.78
CA LEU A 18 -3.48 5.28 -15.58
C LEU A 18 -4.36 4.57 -14.54
N ASP A 19 -4.45 3.24 -14.56
CA ASP A 19 -5.22 2.47 -13.59
C ASP A 19 -4.68 2.65 -12.17
N VAL A 20 -3.35 2.62 -11.99
CA VAL A 20 -2.71 2.88 -10.69
C VAL A 20 -2.97 4.32 -10.23
N THR A 21 -2.81 5.28 -11.13
CA THR A 21 -3.07 6.70 -10.82
C THR A 21 -4.53 6.94 -10.47
N ALA A 22 -5.47 6.35 -11.21
CA ALA A 22 -6.91 6.46 -10.93
C ALA A 22 -7.26 5.88 -9.56
N ASN A 23 -6.65 4.75 -9.17
CA ASN A 23 -6.81 4.18 -7.85
C ASN A 23 -6.26 5.09 -6.75
N ASN A 24 -5.09 5.70 -6.95
CA ASN A 24 -4.51 6.68 -6.01
C ASN A 24 -5.44 7.89 -5.84
N VAL A 25 -5.98 8.44 -6.93
CA VAL A 25 -6.91 9.57 -6.90
C VAL A 25 -8.22 9.19 -6.19
N ALA A 26 -8.77 8.00 -6.47
CA ALA A 26 -9.99 7.52 -5.83
C ALA A 26 -9.83 7.38 -4.30
N ASN A 27 -8.62 7.14 -3.82
CA ASN A 27 -8.30 6.96 -2.41
C ASN A 27 -7.57 8.16 -1.77
N ALA A 28 -7.52 9.32 -2.44
CA ALA A 28 -6.78 10.49 -1.95
C ALA A 28 -7.26 10.95 -0.56
N ASP A 29 -8.57 10.83 -0.28
CA ASP A 29 -9.18 11.18 1.00
C ASP A 29 -9.32 9.99 1.96
N THR A 30 -8.83 8.80 1.60
CA THR A 30 -8.89 7.62 2.46
C THR A 30 -7.78 7.70 3.52
N VAL A 31 -8.17 7.74 4.79
CA VAL A 31 -7.23 7.82 5.92
C VAL A 31 -6.34 6.58 5.98
N GLY A 32 -5.04 6.80 6.06
CA GLY A 32 -4.05 5.73 6.12
C GLY A 32 -3.74 5.06 4.77
N TYR A 33 -4.34 5.52 3.68
CA TYR A 33 -4.00 5.04 2.34
C TYR A 33 -2.54 5.37 2.00
N LYS A 34 -1.88 4.43 1.32
CA LYS A 34 -0.54 4.60 0.77
C LYS A 34 -0.62 4.46 -0.74
N GLU A 35 -0.19 5.50 -1.44
CA GLU A 35 -0.18 5.50 -2.89
C GLU A 35 0.66 4.37 -3.47
N SER A 36 0.30 3.94 -4.64
CA SER A 36 1.06 2.95 -5.40
C SER A 36 1.67 3.59 -6.64
N ARG A 37 2.80 3.07 -7.07
CA ARG A 37 3.47 3.46 -8.31
C ARG A 37 3.65 2.23 -9.20
N ALA A 38 3.34 2.37 -10.49
CA ALA A 38 3.65 1.36 -11.48
C ALA A 38 5.15 1.36 -11.78
N GLU A 39 5.75 0.18 -11.79
CA GLU A 39 7.15 -0.03 -12.17
C GLU A 39 7.20 -0.84 -13.45
N PHE A 40 7.92 -0.31 -14.44
CA PHE A 40 8.02 -0.91 -15.76
C PHE A 40 9.42 -1.46 -16.00
N ALA A 41 9.47 -2.55 -16.73
CA ALA A 41 10.72 -3.12 -17.22
C ALA A 41 10.65 -3.24 -18.75
N ASP A 42 11.78 -3.01 -19.40
CA ASP A 42 11.92 -3.30 -20.80
C ASP A 42 11.95 -4.81 -21.06
N VAL A 43 11.57 -5.19 -22.23
CA VAL A 43 11.60 -6.58 -22.70
C VAL A 43 12.73 -6.73 -23.71
N PHE A 44 13.73 -7.54 -23.33
CA PHE A 44 14.82 -7.91 -24.23
C PHE A 44 14.53 -9.25 -24.91
N ALA A 45 14.90 -9.37 -26.17
CA ALA A 45 14.86 -10.63 -26.89
C ALA A 45 15.78 -11.67 -26.23
N ALA A 46 15.19 -12.73 -25.69
CA ALA A 46 15.92 -13.84 -25.07
C ALA A 46 16.62 -14.72 -26.13
N GLY A 47 17.57 -14.13 -26.85
CA GLY A 47 18.28 -14.84 -27.94
C GLY A 47 19.49 -14.09 -28.49
N ALA A 48 19.71 -12.87 -28.03
CA ALA A 48 20.83 -12.06 -28.48
C ALA A 48 22.14 -12.46 -27.78
N VAL A 49 22.62 -13.67 -28.04
CA VAL A 49 24.03 -14.07 -27.74
C VAL A 49 25.01 -13.34 -28.68
N ASN A 50 24.51 -12.54 -29.64
CA ASN A 50 25.28 -11.62 -30.42
C ASN A 50 25.05 -10.19 -29.92
N LEU A 51 26.05 -9.67 -29.26
CA LEU A 51 26.20 -8.27 -28.90
C LEU A 51 26.32 -7.35 -30.13
N ASN A 52 25.35 -7.42 -31.03
CA ASN A 52 25.23 -6.44 -32.08
C ASN A 52 24.71 -5.16 -31.47
N THR A 53 25.46 -4.08 -31.59
CA THR A 53 25.15 -2.72 -31.16
C THR A 53 23.84 -2.14 -31.75
N SER A 54 23.03 -2.97 -32.43
CA SER A 54 21.81 -2.62 -33.15
C SER A 54 20.58 -3.42 -32.68
N ALA A 55 20.60 -4.01 -31.48
CA ALA A 55 19.44 -4.71 -30.94
C ALA A 55 18.34 -3.71 -30.61
N ILE A 56 17.18 -3.85 -31.28
CA ILE A 56 15.97 -3.08 -30.96
C ILE A 56 15.26 -3.82 -29.82
N GLY A 57 14.87 -3.08 -28.77
CA GLY A 57 14.09 -3.65 -27.67
C GLY A 57 12.73 -4.17 -28.14
N GLU A 58 12.17 -5.15 -27.43
CA GLU A 58 10.87 -5.79 -27.74
C GLU A 58 9.68 -5.13 -27.03
N GLY A 59 9.88 -3.97 -26.43
CA GLY A 59 8.83 -3.20 -25.79
C GLY A 59 8.97 -3.14 -24.28
N VAL A 60 7.84 -2.89 -23.60
CA VAL A 60 7.75 -2.68 -22.16
C VAL A 60 6.69 -3.58 -21.53
N ARG A 61 6.89 -3.96 -20.28
CA ARG A 61 5.90 -4.66 -19.47
C ARG A 61 5.80 -4.04 -18.08
N LEU A 62 4.64 -4.12 -17.47
CA LEU A 62 4.50 -3.84 -16.03
C LEU A 62 5.27 -4.92 -15.26
N ALA A 63 6.22 -4.50 -14.45
CA ALA A 63 7.05 -5.39 -13.63
C ALA A 63 6.45 -5.58 -12.24
N ALA A 64 6.00 -4.49 -11.62
CA ALA A 64 5.40 -4.50 -10.28
C ALA A 64 4.54 -3.25 -10.08
N THR A 65 3.70 -3.29 -9.06
CA THR A 65 3.08 -2.12 -8.46
C THR A 65 3.63 -1.97 -7.03
N ALA A 66 4.40 -0.93 -6.77
CA ALA A 66 5.08 -0.70 -5.52
C ALA A 66 4.35 0.34 -4.67
N GLN A 67 4.01 -0.01 -3.43
CA GLN A 67 3.45 0.95 -2.46
C GLN A 67 4.53 1.91 -1.96
N GLN A 68 4.16 3.19 -1.83
CA GLN A 68 5.02 4.24 -1.30
C GLN A 68 4.64 4.51 0.16
N PHE A 69 5.55 4.25 1.08
CA PHE A 69 5.30 4.40 2.53
C PHE A 69 5.71 5.77 3.09
N THR A 70 5.84 6.77 2.23
CA THR A 70 6.14 8.15 2.66
C THR A 70 5.09 8.64 3.65
N GLN A 71 5.52 9.45 4.63
CA GLN A 71 4.63 10.04 5.63
C GLN A 71 3.77 11.13 4.99
N GLY A 72 2.46 10.98 5.11
CA GLY A 72 1.49 12.01 4.74
C GLY A 72 1.27 13.04 5.86
N ASN A 73 0.45 14.04 5.59
CA ASN A 73 0.03 15.02 6.58
C ASN A 73 -0.76 14.37 7.72
N ILE A 74 -0.43 14.72 8.95
CA ILE A 74 -1.20 14.38 10.14
C ILE A 74 -2.04 15.61 10.49
N SER A 75 -3.36 15.46 10.46
CA SER A 75 -4.31 16.50 10.87
C SER A 75 -5.03 16.10 12.14
N THR A 76 -5.34 17.09 12.99
CA THR A 76 -6.09 16.86 14.22
C THR A 76 -7.57 16.75 13.90
N SER A 77 -8.22 15.71 14.43
CA SER A 77 -9.67 15.54 14.41
C SER A 77 -10.28 15.94 15.77
N GLY A 78 -11.60 15.94 15.85
CA GLY A 78 -12.32 16.17 17.11
C GLY A 78 -12.54 14.90 17.95
N SER A 79 -12.03 13.74 17.52
CA SER A 79 -12.21 12.45 18.18
C SER A 79 -10.96 12.05 18.98
N ASN A 80 -11.16 11.63 20.24
CA ASN A 80 -10.05 11.15 21.08
C ASN A 80 -9.55 9.75 20.70
N LEU A 81 -10.29 9.05 19.85
CA LEU A 81 -9.95 7.69 19.39
C LEU A 81 -9.32 7.70 17.99
N ASP A 82 -9.14 8.87 17.39
CA ASP A 82 -8.40 8.98 16.14
C ASP A 82 -6.91 9.02 16.42
N LEU A 83 -6.20 8.00 15.99
CA LEU A 83 -4.78 7.82 16.23
C LEU A 83 -4.01 7.94 14.90
N ALA A 84 -2.84 8.54 14.93
CA ALA A 84 -1.96 8.61 13.80
C ALA A 84 -0.56 8.11 14.16
N ILE A 85 0.02 7.27 13.28
CA ILE A 85 1.42 6.84 13.41
C ILE A 85 2.30 7.85 12.71
N SER A 86 3.27 8.41 13.45
CA SER A 86 4.34 9.23 12.88
C SER A 86 5.57 8.35 12.67
N GLY A 87 6.00 8.20 11.44
CA GLY A 87 7.10 7.30 11.07
C GLY A 87 6.63 5.93 10.57
N ASP A 88 7.48 4.93 10.67
CA ASP A 88 7.23 3.57 10.20
C ASP A 88 6.41 2.76 11.22
N GLY A 89 5.59 1.83 10.72
CA GLY A 89 4.80 0.92 11.56
C GLY A 89 3.35 0.79 11.09
N PHE A 90 2.60 -0.08 11.75
CA PHE A 90 1.18 -0.34 11.51
C PHE A 90 0.47 -0.57 12.83
N PHE A 91 -0.82 -0.26 12.89
CA PHE A 91 -1.68 -0.75 13.95
C PHE A 91 -1.91 -2.23 13.74
N THR A 92 -1.82 -2.99 14.81
CA THR A 92 -2.14 -4.43 14.82
C THR A 92 -3.58 -4.60 15.26
N LEU A 93 -4.37 -5.28 14.46
CA LEU A 93 -5.78 -5.54 14.72
C LEU A 93 -6.02 -7.04 14.86
N GLN A 94 -6.94 -7.39 15.74
CA GLN A 94 -7.50 -8.74 15.82
C GLN A 94 -8.81 -8.79 15.03
N ASP A 95 -8.82 -9.60 13.99
CA ASP A 95 -10.04 -9.88 13.23
C ASP A 95 -10.97 -10.81 14.03
N PRO A 96 -12.31 -10.68 13.92
CA PRO A 96 -13.24 -11.60 14.56
C PRO A 96 -13.02 -13.08 14.22
N SER A 97 -12.41 -13.38 13.06
CA SER A 97 -11.99 -14.72 12.63
C SER A 97 -10.70 -15.20 13.30
N ASN A 98 -10.18 -14.47 14.29
CA ASN A 98 -8.95 -14.75 15.02
C ASN A 98 -7.64 -14.61 14.21
N GLY A 99 -7.69 -13.86 13.11
CA GLY A 99 -6.53 -13.46 12.32
C GLY A 99 -5.93 -12.13 12.82
N ILE A 100 -4.62 -11.96 12.63
CA ILE A 100 -3.96 -10.67 12.84
C ILE A 100 -3.94 -9.91 11.52
N VAL A 101 -4.39 -8.66 11.54
CA VAL A 101 -4.42 -7.74 10.40
C VAL A 101 -3.65 -6.48 10.75
N TYR A 102 -2.98 -5.89 9.78
CA TYR A 102 -2.23 -4.65 9.94
C TYR A 102 -2.88 -3.53 9.14
N THR A 103 -3.00 -2.34 9.76
CA THR A 103 -3.56 -1.15 9.10
C THR A 103 -2.80 0.12 9.46
N ARG A 104 -2.88 1.11 8.58
CA ARG A 104 -2.47 2.51 8.85
C ARG A 104 -3.66 3.42 9.16
N ASN A 105 -4.89 2.92 8.94
CA ASN A 105 -6.09 3.66 9.33
C ASN A 105 -6.20 3.69 10.85
N GLY A 106 -6.18 4.88 11.41
CA GLY A 106 -6.27 5.12 12.85
C GLY A 106 -7.61 5.66 13.31
N GLN A 107 -8.65 5.54 12.51
CA GLN A 107 -10.02 5.89 12.90
C GLN A 107 -10.64 4.73 13.67
N PHE A 108 -10.72 4.88 14.97
CA PHE A 108 -11.28 3.88 15.88
C PHE A 108 -12.56 4.38 16.55
N SER A 109 -13.35 3.45 17.01
CA SER A 109 -14.55 3.68 17.81
C SER A 109 -14.61 2.70 18.97
N GLU A 110 -15.37 3.02 20.00
CA GLU A 110 -15.62 2.11 21.11
C GLU A 110 -16.86 1.27 20.84
N ASP A 111 -16.76 -0.03 21.04
CA ASP A 111 -17.90 -0.93 20.98
C ASP A 111 -18.68 -0.95 22.31
N LYS A 112 -19.84 -1.61 22.33
CA LYS A 112 -20.70 -1.77 23.53
C LYS A 112 -20.01 -2.49 24.71
N ASN A 113 -18.88 -3.14 24.48
CA ASN A 113 -18.12 -3.87 25.50
C ASN A 113 -16.89 -3.06 26.01
N GLY A 114 -16.67 -1.85 25.49
CA GLY A 114 -15.52 -1.03 25.84
C GLY A 114 -14.24 -1.35 25.04
N ASN A 115 -14.33 -2.13 23.96
CA ASN A 115 -13.17 -2.40 23.11
C ASN A 115 -13.03 -1.31 22.06
N VAL A 116 -11.78 -0.97 21.74
CA VAL A 116 -11.45 -0.07 20.66
C VAL A 116 -11.43 -0.86 19.35
N VAL A 117 -12.33 -0.54 18.43
CA VAL A 117 -12.53 -1.28 17.17
C VAL A 117 -12.54 -0.35 15.97
N THR A 118 -12.22 -0.90 14.81
CA THR A 118 -12.41 -0.24 13.52
C THR A 118 -13.87 -0.27 13.09
N ALA A 119 -14.24 0.50 12.06
CA ALA A 119 -15.56 0.47 11.45
C ALA A 119 -15.96 -0.93 10.91
N THR A 120 -14.98 -1.79 10.66
CA THR A 120 -15.17 -3.18 10.22
C THR A 120 -15.26 -4.19 11.38
N GLY A 121 -15.19 -3.72 12.64
CA GLY A 121 -15.35 -4.55 13.83
C GLY A 121 -14.08 -5.28 14.28
N GLN A 122 -12.93 -4.94 13.75
CA GLN A 122 -11.64 -5.49 14.14
C GLN A 122 -11.12 -4.76 15.39
N ALA A 123 -10.69 -5.50 16.42
CA ALA A 123 -10.25 -4.94 17.68
C ALA A 123 -8.77 -4.52 17.63
N LEU A 124 -8.47 -3.32 18.12
CA LEU A 124 -7.10 -2.84 18.23
C LEU A 124 -6.34 -3.65 19.30
N GLN A 125 -5.19 -4.17 18.92
CA GLN A 125 -4.28 -4.87 19.81
C GLN A 125 -3.28 -3.89 20.41
N VAL A 126 -3.20 -3.85 21.73
CA VAL A 126 -2.25 -3.01 22.47
C VAL A 126 -1.54 -3.84 23.52
N TYR A 127 -0.32 -3.49 23.82
CA TYR A 127 0.39 -4.10 24.92
C TYR A 127 -0.17 -3.59 26.27
N PRO A 128 -0.55 -4.49 27.20
CA PRO A 128 -1.06 -4.08 28.48
C PRO A 128 0.02 -3.31 29.26
N PRO A 129 -0.35 -2.26 30.00
CA PRO A 129 0.58 -1.53 30.85
C PRO A 129 1.09 -2.42 31.98
N THR A 130 2.36 -2.29 32.32
CA THR A 130 2.92 -2.93 33.52
C THR A 130 2.67 -2.04 34.77
N ALA A 131 2.69 -2.64 35.94
CA ALA A 131 2.49 -1.93 37.22
C ALA A 131 3.51 -0.78 37.45
N ASN A 132 4.64 -0.79 36.73
CA ASN A 132 5.70 0.21 36.85
C ASN A 132 5.64 1.26 35.71
N GLY A 133 4.53 1.39 34.97
CA GLY A 133 4.34 2.38 33.91
C GLY A 133 5.02 2.07 32.59
N GLY A 134 5.61 0.88 32.43
CA GLY A 134 6.09 0.37 31.14
C GLY A 134 5.01 -0.42 30.38
N PHE A 135 5.38 -0.95 29.23
CA PHE A 135 4.52 -1.86 28.45
C PHE A 135 5.08 -3.28 28.50
N ASN A 136 4.20 -4.26 28.61
CA ASN A 136 4.59 -5.66 28.55
C ASN A 136 4.72 -6.05 27.05
N THR A 137 5.94 -6.25 26.58
CA THR A 137 6.24 -6.59 25.17
C THR A 137 6.35 -8.08 24.89
N GLY A 138 5.86 -8.95 25.82
CA GLY A 138 5.84 -10.41 25.68
C GLY A 138 6.83 -11.11 26.51
#